data_222d3f33ba144dc6a313bdd68dbbc2ad
#
_entry.id   222d3f33ba144dc6a313bdd68dbbc2ad
#
_cell.length_a   1.000
_cell.length_b   1.000
_cell.length_c   1.000
_cell.angle_alpha   90.00
_cell.angle_beta   90.00
_cell.angle_gamma   90.00
#
_symmetry.space_group_name_H-M   'P 1'
#
loop_
_entity.id
_entity.type
_entity.pdbx_description
1 polymer ?
#
loop_
_entity_poly.entity_id
_entity_poly.type
_entity_poly.pdbx_seq_one_letter_code
_entity_poly.pdbx_strand_id
1 'polypeptide(L)'
;MRIGVNTTFPHSCPEEWARHLHEKGYRASRFPVSYKTDLKLVDEYLAAAAAYDIMIAEVGVWNSVHDSDPKKAAAAVRDQKDALGFADYVKARCCVNISGAAGEEWNLLYPENYSEALYEKNIRIVQELIDEVQPKYTCYTLEPMQWMLPDSPEQYLQFMQDVDREHFAVHMDASNFLYSPKTFIDYE
;
A
#
# COMPACT_ATOMS: atom_id res chain seq x y z
N MET A 1 0.10 0.65 20.85
CA MET A 1 -0.42 1.17 19.57
C MET A 1 0.20 2.56 19.32
N ARG A 2 0.61 2.89 18.09
CA ARG A 2 1.10 4.21 17.72
C ARG A 2 0.04 4.92 16.88
N ILE A 3 -0.24 6.18 17.16
CA ILE A 3 -1.12 7.01 16.32
C ILE A 3 -0.26 7.64 15.23
N GLY A 4 -0.70 7.48 14.00
CA GLY A 4 -0.02 8.00 12.83
C GLY A 4 -0.88 8.94 12.00
N VAL A 5 -0.27 9.54 10.99
CA VAL A 5 -0.93 10.40 10.02
C VAL A 5 -0.35 10.20 8.63
N ASN A 6 -1.22 10.27 7.64
CA ASN A 6 -0.82 10.19 6.22
C ASN A 6 -0.58 11.58 5.59
N THR A 7 -0.74 12.66 6.35
CA THR A 7 -0.55 14.01 5.85
C THR A 7 0.91 14.44 5.99
N THR A 8 1.47 14.92 4.89
CA THR A 8 2.78 15.57 4.91
C THR A 8 2.59 17.04 5.30
N PHE A 9 2.97 17.38 6.53
CA PHE A 9 3.02 18.79 6.93
C PHE A 9 4.09 19.53 6.14
N PRO A 10 3.88 20.83 5.82
CA PRO A 10 4.92 21.63 5.18
C PRO A 10 6.21 21.59 5.98
N HIS A 11 7.32 21.29 5.32
CA HIS A 11 8.64 21.21 5.93
C HIS A 11 9.71 21.51 4.88
N SER A 12 10.85 22.01 5.32
CA SER A 12 12.00 22.35 4.47
C SER A 12 13.14 21.35 4.55
N CYS A 13 13.13 20.49 5.58
CA CYS A 13 14.16 19.48 5.79
C CYS A 13 13.59 18.27 6.57
N PRO A 14 14.30 17.13 6.56
CA PRO A 14 13.88 15.91 7.26
C PRO A 14 13.63 16.09 8.75
N GLU A 15 14.49 16.87 9.43
CA GLU A 15 14.34 17.14 10.86
C GLU A 15 13.05 17.89 11.17
N GLU A 16 12.72 18.91 10.38
CA GLU A 16 11.48 19.67 10.54
C GLU A 16 10.24 18.79 10.36
N TRP A 17 10.23 17.88 9.38
CA TRP A 17 9.18 16.90 9.18
C TRP A 17 8.96 16.04 10.43
N ALA A 18 10.02 15.44 10.94
CA ALA A 18 9.93 14.54 12.09
C ALA A 18 9.54 15.29 13.38
N ARG A 19 10.09 16.49 13.58
CA ARG A 19 9.74 17.36 14.70
C ARG A 19 8.28 17.78 14.68
N HIS A 20 7.73 18.19 13.54
CA HIS A 20 6.31 18.57 13.40
C HIS A 20 5.38 17.41 13.75
N LEU A 21 5.68 16.17 13.30
CA LEU A 21 4.93 14.98 13.68
C LEU A 21 4.96 14.77 15.19
N HIS A 22 6.15 14.82 15.77
CA HIS A 22 6.36 14.61 17.21
C HIS A 22 5.62 15.64 18.07
N GLU A 23 5.72 16.93 17.75
CA GLU A 23 5.05 18.04 18.45
C GLU A 23 3.52 17.94 18.40
N LYS A 24 2.97 17.38 17.28
CA LYS A 24 1.53 17.11 17.13
C LYS A 24 1.06 15.83 17.81
N GLY A 25 1.97 15.08 18.45
CA GLY A 25 1.66 13.85 19.16
C GLY A 25 1.67 12.58 18.30
N TYR A 26 2.00 12.67 17.01
CA TYR A 26 2.12 11.50 16.15
C TYR A 26 3.40 10.72 16.43
N ARG A 27 3.33 9.40 16.27
CA ARG A 27 4.45 8.47 16.45
C ARG A 27 4.56 7.47 15.29
N ALA A 28 3.81 7.71 14.23
CA ALA A 28 3.88 6.98 12.96
C ALA A 28 3.49 7.90 11.82
N SER A 29 4.03 7.65 10.62
CA SER A 29 3.67 8.41 9.42
C SER A 29 3.93 7.59 8.17
N ARG A 30 3.24 7.94 7.09
CA ARG A 30 3.69 7.60 5.74
C ARG A 30 5.06 8.21 5.50
N PHE A 31 5.93 7.50 4.77
CA PHE A 31 7.25 8.04 4.42
C PHE A 31 7.09 9.21 3.44
N PRO A 32 7.77 10.33 3.65
CA PRO A 32 7.46 11.58 2.92
C PRO A 32 8.02 11.63 1.50
N VAL A 33 8.93 10.71 1.15
CA VAL A 33 9.56 10.67 -0.18
C VAL A 33 9.40 9.29 -0.82
N SER A 34 9.57 9.22 -2.14
CA SER A 34 9.37 7.99 -2.90
C SER A 34 10.66 7.24 -3.20
N TYR A 35 10.56 6.02 -3.73
CA TYR A 35 11.67 5.20 -4.21
C TYR A 35 12.51 5.87 -5.33
N LYS A 36 12.02 6.96 -5.93
CA LYS A 36 12.75 7.76 -6.94
C LYS A 36 13.66 8.83 -6.33
N THR A 37 13.65 8.97 -5.01
CA THR A 37 14.44 9.95 -4.28
C THR A 37 15.87 9.47 -4.09
N ASP A 38 16.82 10.39 -4.09
CA ASP A 38 18.22 10.07 -3.78
C ASP A 38 18.36 9.44 -2.40
N LEU A 39 19.10 8.33 -2.32
CA LEU A 39 19.24 7.53 -1.09
C LEU A 39 19.84 8.33 0.08
N LYS A 40 20.72 9.31 -0.18
CA LYS A 40 21.28 10.13 0.88
C LYS A 40 20.17 10.93 1.59
N LEU A 41 19.25 11.52 0.82
CA LEU A 41 18.11 12.24 1.39
C LEU A 41 17.14 11.28 2.10
N VAL A 42 16.95 10.07 1.58
CA VAL A 42 16.17 9.01 2.25
C VAL A 42 16.77 8.70 3.61
N ASP A 43 18.09 8.51 3.70
CA ASP A 43 18.78 8.21 4.96
C ASP A 43 18.70 9.36 5.96
N GLU A 44 18.73 10.62 5.48
CA GLU A 44 18.50 11.80 6.32
C GLU A 44 17.09 11.80 6.94
N TYR A 45 16.06 11.41 6.18
CA TYR A 45 14.69 11.22 6.71
C TYR A 45 14.60 10.07 7.71
N LEU A 46 15.28 8.95 7.47
CA LEU A 46 15.33 7.84 8.42
C LEU A 46 16.01 8.23 9.73
N ALA A 47 17.11 8.97 9.65
CA ALA A 47 17.80 9.49 10.83
C ALA A 47 16.90 10.45 11.64
N ALA A 48 16.19 11.36 10.97
CA ALA A 48 15.24 12.25 11.61
C ALA A 48 14.07 11.47 12.24
N ALA A 49 13.50 10.50 11.54
CA ALA A 49 12.44 9.65 12.08
C ALA A 49 12.89 8.93 13.36
N ALA A 50 14.10 8.37 13.37
CA ALA A 50 14.67 7.71 14.54
C ALA A 50 14.88 8.67 15.73
N ALA A 51 15.39 9.89 15.46
CA ALA A 51 15.65 10.89 16.50
C ALA A 51 14.38 11.37 17.22
N TYR A 52 13.24 11.39 16.51
CA TYR A 52 11.94 11.83 17.06
C TYR A 52 10.98 10.68 17.38
N ASP A 53 11.44 9.44 17.38
CA ASP A 53 10.63 8.23 17.64
C ASP A 53 9.41 8.11 16.69
N ILE A 54 9.61 8.40 15.40
CA ILE A 54 8.59 8.25 14.36
C ILE A 54 8.79 6.92 13.63
N MET A 55 7.82 6.05 13.71
CA MET A 55 7.78 4.79 12.94
C MET A 55 7.33 5.08 11.50
N ILE A 56 8.01 4.52 10.53
CA ILE A 56 7.52 4.52 9.15
C ILE A 56 6.40 3.50 9.05
N ALA A 57 5.16 3.98 8.94
CA ALA A 57 3.99 3.12 8.88
C ALA A 57 3.85 2.50 7.50
N GLU A 58 3.98 3.31 6.46
CA GLU A 58 3.72 2.87 5.10
C GLU A 58 4.57 3.59 4.05
N VAL A 59 4.79 2.91 2.97
CA VAL A 59 5.17 3.38 1.65
C VAL A 59 4.20 2.73 0.67
N GLY A 60 3.93 3.32 -0.47
CA GLY A 60 3.12 2.63 -1.47
C GLY A 60 2.89 3.43 -2.74
N VAL A 61 2.28 2.77 -3.70
CA VAL A 61 1.84 3.34 -4.96
C VAL A 61 0.42 2.86 -5.26
N TRP A 62 -0.46 3.79 -5.61
CA TRP A 62 -1.85 3.52 -6.00
C TRP A 62 -1.93 3.57 -7.53
N ASN A 63 -1.66 2.44 -8.18
CA ASN A 63 -1.76 2.30 -9.63
C ASN A 63 -2.39 0.96 -10.00
N SER A 64 -2.93 0.85 -11.22
CA SER A 64 -3.60 -0.36 -11.69
C SER A 64 -2.62 -1.28 -12.43
N VAL A 65 -2.39 -2.47 -11.86
CA VAL A 65 -1.66 -3.55 -12.55
C VAL A 65 -2.51 -4.24 -13.64
N HIS A 66 -3.77 -3.84 -13.76
CA HIS A 66 -4.76 -4.39 -14.69
C HIS A 66 -5.21 -3.38 -15.74
N ASP A 67 -4.50 -2.24 -15.89
CA ASP A 67 -4.80 -1.25 -16.92
C ASP A 67 -4.98 -1.93 -18.29
N SER A 68 -5.95 -1.46 -19.06
CA SER A 68 -6.24 -1.97 -20.42
C SER A 68 -5.10 -1.74 -21.40
N ASP A 69 -4.24 -0.74 -21.17
CA ASP A 69 -2.97 -0.59 -21.89
C ASP A 69 -1.89 -1.49 -21.25
N PRO A 70 -1.42 -2.53 -21.98
CA PRO A 70 -0.40 -3.45 -21.45
C PRO A 70 0.91 -2.77 -21.01
N LYS A 71 1.25 -1.62 -21.62
CA LYS A 71 2.46 -0.86 -21.26
C LYS A 71 2.28 -0.19 -19.89
N LYS A 72 1.10 0.38 -19.64
CA LYS A 72 0.76 0.98 -18.36
C LYS A 72 0.68 -0.08 -17.27
N ALA A 73 0.00 -1.21 -17.53
CA ALA A 73 -0.06 -2.34 -16.61
C ALA A 73 1.34 -2.85 -16.23
N ALA A 74 2.21 -3.07 -17.22
CA ALA A 74 3.59 -3.49 -16.96
C ALA A 74 4.42 -2.42 -16.22
N ALA A 75 4.16 -1.14 -16.44
CA ALA A 75 4.80 -0.06 -15.70
C ALA A 75 4.31 -0.05 -14.24
N ALA A 76 3.02 -0.27 -14.00
CA ALA A 76 2.45 -0.35 -12.67
C ALA A 76 3.04 -1.51 -11.85
N VAL A 77 3.22 -2.68 -12.45
CA VAL A 77 3.89 -3.82 -11.79
C VAL A 77 5.34 -3.47 -11.39
N ARG A 78 6.09 -2.80 -12.29
CA ARG A 78 7.46 -2.36 -11.96
C ARG A 78 7.47 -1.33 -10.84
N ASP A 79 6.58 -0.34 -10.87
CA ASP A 79 6.46 0.67 -9.83
C ASP A 79 6.13 0.05 -8.47
N GLN A 80 5.24 -0.94 -8.43
CA GLN A 80 4.90 -1.67 -7.19
C GLN A 80 6.08 -2.51 -6.68
N LYS A 81 6.84 -3.13 -7.57
CA LYS A 81 8.06 -3.86 -7.22
C LYS A 81 9.12 -2.94 -6.62
N ASP A 82 9.39 -1.82 -7.27
CA ASP A 82 10.38 -0.84 -6.80
C ASP A 82 9.95 -0.24 -5.45
N ALA A 83 8.65 0.04 -5.29
CA ALA A 83 8.10 0.52 -4.04
C ALA A 83 8.19 -0.51 -2.90
N LEU A 84 7.99 -1.81 -3.20
CA LEU A 84 8.14 -2.89 -2.21
C LEU A 84 9.58 -3.00 -1.72
N GLY A 85 10.55 -2.98 -2.64
CA GLY A 85 11.98 -2.96 -2.29
C GLY A 85 12.37 -1.73 -1.47
N PHE A 86 11.81 -0.58 -1.81
CA PHE A 86 12.03 0.67 -1.07
C PHE A 86 11.38 0.63 0.32
N ALA A 87 10.16 0.09 0.44
CA ALA A 87 9.48 -0.09 1.72
C ALA A 87 10.30 -0.99 2.66
N ASP A 88 10.90 -2.04 2.13
CA ASP A 88 11.79 -2.92 2.90
C ASP A 88 13.08 -2.19 3.32
N TYR A 89 13.68 -1.41 2.42
CA TYR A 89 14.86 -0.59 2.72
C TYR A 89 14.61 0.40 3.88
N VAL A 90 13.50 1.14 3.82
CA VAL A 90 13.14 2.11 4.87
C VAL A 90 12.50 1.47 6.09
N LYS A 91 12.34 0.14 6.10
CA LYS A 91 11.70 -0.65 7.16
C LYS A 91 10.28 -0.17 7.47
N ALA A 92 9.53 0.20 6.43
CA ALA A 92 8.12 0.52 6.56
C ALA A 92 7.35 -0.72 7.03
N ARG A 93 6.28 -0.52 7.81
CA ARG A 93 5.45 -1.63 8.28
C ARG A 93 4.72 -2.31 7.12
N CYS A 94 4.34 -1.53 6.09
CA CYS A 94 3.75 -2.08 4.89
C CYS A 94 4.11 -1.26 3.63
N CYS A 95 4.03 -1.94 2.48
CA CYS A 95 3.98 -1.35 1.16
C CYS A 95 2.54 -1.41 0.67
N VAL A 96 1.85 -0.26 0.67
CA VAL A 96 0.42 -0.18 0.36
C VAL A 96 0.20 -0.05 -1.14
N ASN A 97 -0.66 -0.88 -1.67
CA ASN A 97 -1.07 -0.87 -3.07
C ASN A 97 -2.58 -1.12 -3.18
N ILE A 98 -3.08 -1.14 -4.38
CA ILE A 98 -4.43 -1.58 -4.73
C ILE A 98 -4.35 -2.70 -5.75
N SER A 99 -5.37 -3.55 -5.83
CA SER A 99 -5.43 -4.60 -6.86
C SER A 99 -5.56 -4.03 -8.27
N GLY A 100 -6.21 -2.87 -8.41
CA GLY A 100 -6.38 -2.19 -9.70
C GLY A 100 -7.66 -2.60 -10.43
N ALA A 101 -8.09 -1.76 -11.38
CA ALA A 101 -9.27 -1.98 -12.20
C ALA A 101 -8.90 -2.39 -13.63
N ALA A 102 -9.76 -3.16 -14.28
CA ALA A 102 -9.54 -3.76 -15.60
C ALA A 102 -9.76 -2.78 -16.79
N GLY A 103 -9.51 -1.49 -16.59
CA GLY A 103 -9.75 -0.46 -17.62
C GLY A 103 -8.72 0.65 -17.57
N GLU A 104 -8.98 1.73 -18.29
CA GLU A 104 -8.08 2.88 -18.36
C GLU A 104 -8.05 3.69 -17.04
N GLU A 105 -9.19 3.74 -16.36
CA GLU A 105 -9.34 4.48 -15.10
C GLU A 105 -9.32 3.52 -13.92
N TRP A 106 -8.32 3.64 -13.07
CA TRP A 106 -8.10 2.73 -11.94
C TRP A 106 -9.23 2.77 -10.89
N ASN A 107 -10.01 3.84 -10.86
CA ASN A 107 -11.06 4.11 -9.87
C ASN A 107 -12.48 3.94 -10.42
N LEU A 108 -12.64 3.24 -11.53
CA LEU A 108 -13.95 2.94 -12.10
C LEU A 108 -14.34 1.48 -11.95
N LEU A 109 -15.65 1.28 -11.93
CA LEU A 109 -16.26 -0.04 -11.90
C LEU A 109 -16.31 -0.61 -13.32
N TYR A 110 -15.60 -1.72 -13.52
CA TYR A 110 -15.67 -2.56 -14.72
C TYR A 110 -16.21 -3.94 -14.34
N PRO A 111 -17.09 -4.56 -15.15
CA PRO A 111 -17.57 -5.92 -14.87
C PRO A 111 -16.44 -6.93 -14.64
N GLU A 112 -15.34 -6.76 -15.36
CA GLU A 112 -14.16 -7.62 -15.30
C GLU A 112 -13.43 -7.54 -13.96
N ASN A 113 -13.60 -6.46 -13.19
CA ASN A 113 -13.00 -6.31 -11.85
C ASN A 113 -13.40 -7.45 -10.90
N TYR A 114 -14.56 -8.06 -11.13
CA TYR A 114 -15.11 -9.14 -10.31
C TYR A 114 -15.00 -10.53 -10.97
N SER A 115 -14.20 -10.63 -12.05
CA SER A 115 -13.99 -11.92 -12.70
C SER A 115 -12.99 -12.79 -11.95
N GLU A 116 -13.22 -14.11 -11.96
CA GLU A 116 -12.27 -15.10 -11.42
C GLU A 116 -10.89 -14.97 -12.11
N ALA A 117 -10.88 -14.73 -13.41
CA ALA A 117 -9.64 -14.56 -14.15
C ALA A 117 -8.78 -13.38 -13.66
N LEU A 118 -9.42 -12.25 -13.30
CA LEU A 118 -8.71 -11.10 -12.75
C LEU A 118 -8.24 -11.37 -11.32
N TYR A 119 -9.07 -12.02 -10.52
CA TYR A 119 -8.74 -12.45 -9.17
C TYR A 119 -7.49 -13.34 -9.15
N GLU A 120 -7.47 -14.41 -9.96
CA GLU A 120 -6.30 -15.29 -10.10
C GLU A 120 -5.06 -14.57 -10.64
N LYS A 121 -5.25 -13.65 -11.61
CA LYS A 121 -4.14 -12.84 -12.13
C LYS A 121 -3.53 -11.98 -11.04
N ASN A 122 -4.37 -11.40 -10.18
CA ASN A 122 -3.92 -10.57 -9.06
C ASN A 122 -3.10 -11.39 -8.04
N ILE A 123 -3.57 -12.61 -7.70
CA ILE A 123 -2.81 -13.53 -6.84
C ILE A 123 -1.40 -13.78 -7.43
N ARG A 124 -1.30 -14.12 -8.71
CA ARG A 124 -0.02 -14.39 -9.36
C ARG A 124 0.92 -13.16 -9.32
N ILE A 125 0.39 -11.98 -9.60
CA ILE A 125 1.18 -10.74 -9.54
C ILE A 125 1.74 -10.51 -8.14
N VAL A 126 0.90 -10.65 -7.11
CA VAL A 126 1.32 -10.48 -5.71
C VAL A 126 2.40 -11.50 -5.32
N GLN A 127 2.21 -12.78 -5.71
CA GLN A 127 3.20 -13.83 -5.48
C GLN A 127 4.53 -13.50 -6.15
N GLU A 128 4.51 -13.14 -7.45
CA GLU A 128 5.71 -12.79 -8.20
C GLU A 128 6.44 -11.59 -7.59
N LEU A 129 5.73 -10.54 -7.19
CA LEU A 129 6.32 -9.37 -6.54
C LEU A 129 7.03 -9.73 -5.24
N ILE A 130 6.40 -10.51 -4.38
CA ILE A 130 6.99 -10.93 -3.10
C ILE A 130 8.16 -11.88 -3.32
N ASP A 131 8.02 -12.86 -4.22
CA ASP A 131 9.05 -13.85 -4.51
C ASP A 131 10.29 -13.23 -5.17
N GLU A 132 10.13 -12.19 -5.99
CA GLU A 132 11.25 -11.49 -6.63
C GLU A 132 11.96 -10.51 -5.69
N VAL A 133 11.22 -9.77 -4.87
CA VAL A 133 11.80 -8.78 -3.94
C VAL A 133 12.33 -9.43 -2.67
N GLN A 134 11.67 -10.48 -2.18
CA GLN A 134 12.02 -11.19 -0.94
C GLN A 134 12.17 -10.22 0.26
N PRO A 135 11.13 -9.42 0.58
CA PRO A 135 11.20 -8.45 1.65
C PRO A 135 11.47 -9.14 3.00
N LYS A 136 12.13 -8.43 3.92
CA LYS A 136 12.50 -8.95 5.25
C LYS A 136 11.80 -8.20 6.40
N TYR A 137 11.40 -6.98 6.16
CA TYR A 137 10.87 -6.08 7.19
C TYR A 137 9.46 -5.60 6.91
N THR A 138 9.08 -5.51 5.65
CA THR A 138 7.79 -4.99 5.20
C THR A 138 6.88 -6.10 4.69
N CYS A 139 5.57 -5.83 4.66
CA CYS A 139 4.61 -6.66 3.94
C CYS A 139 4.09 -5.90 2.73
N TYR A 140 3.91 -6.59 1.60
CA TYR A 140 3.07 -6.10 0.52
C TYR A 140 1.62 -6.14 0.98
N THR A 141 0.88 -5.05 0.83
CA THR A 141 -0.51 -4.97 1.27
C THR A 141 -1.41 -4.41 0.18
N LEU A 142 -2.64 -4.88 0.17
CA LEU A 142 -3.72 -4.29 -0.63
C LEU A 142 -4.67 -3.52 0.28
N GLU A 143 -4.99 -2.30 -0.14
CA GLU A 143 -6.06 -1.50 0.44
C GLU A 143 -7.39 -1.86 -0.26
N PRO A 144 -8.48 -2.14 0.49
CA PRO A 144 -9.77 -2.43 -0.11
C PRO A 144 -10.31 -1.21 -0.85
N MET A 145 -10.92 -1.47 -2.00
CA MET A 145 -11.65 -0.46 -2.78
C MET A 145 -13.00 -1.01 -3.19
N GLN A 146 -14.01 -0.15 -3.23
CA GLN A 146 -15.40 -0.53 -3.49
C GLN A 146 -15.67 -1.13 -4.87
N TRP A 147 -14.73 -0.99 -5.79
CA TRP A 147 -14.89 -1.36 -7.21
C TRP A 147 -13.92 -2.44 -7.69
N MET A 148 -13.21 -3.10 -6.79
CA MET A 148 -12.25 -4.17 -7.14
C MET A 148 -12.18 -5.24 -6.05
N LEU A 149 -11.74 -6.44 -6.41
CA LEU A 149 -11.52 -7.54 -5.47
C LEU A 149 -10.10 -7.49 -4.87
N PRO A 150 -9.92 -7.88 -3.61
CA PRO A 150 -10.95 -8.25 -2.63
C PRO A 150 -11.72 -7.01 -2.10
N ASP A 151 -13.04 -7.13 -1.91
CA ASP A 151 -13.94 -6.05 -1.47
C ASP A 151 -14.62 -6.29 -0.12
N SER A 152 -14.33 -7.40 0.54
CA SER A 152 -14.91 -7.79 1.82
C SER A 152 -13.89 -8.49 2.73
N PRO A 153 -14.07 -8.51 4.04
CA PRO A 153 -13.21 -9.23 4.97
C PRO A 153 -13.08 -10.72 4.65
N GLU A 154 -14.17 -11.37 4.24
CA GLU A 154 -14.19 -12.78 3.87
C GLU A 154 -13.33 -13.04 2.65
N GLN A 155 -13.43 -12.19 1.64
CA GLN A 155 -12.59 -12.28 0.44
C GLN A 155 -11.12 -11.99 0.73
N TYR A 156 -10.81 -11.07 1.66
CA TYR A 156 -9.43 -10.87 2.07
C TYR A 156 -8.84 -12.10 2.76
N LEU A 157 -9.59 -12.75 3.62
CA LEU A 157 -9.15 -14.00 4.25
C LEU A 157 -8.86 -15.09 3.20
N GLN A 158 -9.73 -15.21 2.20
CA GLN A 158 -9.51 -16.14 1.09
C GLN A 158 -8.29 -15.73 0.26
N PHE A 159 -8.20 -14.47 -0.11
CA PHE A 159 -7.08 -13.95 -0.90
C PHE A 159 -5.72 -14.16 -0.19
N MET A 160 -5.65 -13.96 1.12
CA MET A 160 -4.45 -14.24 1.91
C MET A 160 -4.07 -15.72 1.87
N GLN A 161 -5.04 -16.63 1.94
CA GLN A 161 -4.81 -18.06 1.82
C GLN A 161 -4.31 -18.45 0.41
N ASP A 162 -4.88 -17.84 -0.63
CA ASP A 162 -4.56 -18.14 -2.01
C ASP A 162 -3.19 -17.54 -2.42
N VAL A 163 -2.83 -16.38 -1.90
CA VAL A 163 -1.49 -15.80 -2.08
C VAL A 163 -0.43 -16.65 -1.38
N ASP A 164 -0.71 -17.16 -0.20
CA ASP A 164 0.17 -18.04 0.59
C ASP A 164 1.64 -17.54 0.65
N ARG A 165 1.81 -16.28 1.07
CA ARG A 165 3.14 -15.67 1.27
C ARG A 165 3.18 -14.93 2.62
N GLU A 166 4.21 -15.21 3.41
CA GLU A 166 4.41 -14.62 4.75
C GLU A 166 4.41 -13.08 4.74
N HIS A 167 4.93 -12.49 3.68
CA HIS A 167 5.03 -11.03 3.51
C HIS A 167 3.85 -10.42 2.74
N PHE A 168 2.70 -11.09 2.71
CA PHE A 168 1.44 -10.52 2.29
C PHE A 168 0.55 -10.20 3.50
N ALA A 169 -0.07 -9.02 3.51
CA ALA A 169 -1.01 -8.61 4.55
C ALA A 169 -2.08 -7.67 4.00
N VAL A 170 -3.02 -7.27 4.84
CA VAL A 170 -4.11 -6.33 4.49
C VAL A 170 -3.78 -4.94 5.02
N HIS A 171 -3.93 -3.91 4.18
CA HIS A 171 -4.03 -2.52 4.64
C HIS A 171 -5.50 -2.23 4.92
N MET A 172 -5.88 -2.28 6.19
CA MET A 172 -7.28 -2.16 6.59
C MET A 172 -7.75 -0.70 6.51
N ASP A 173 -8.62 -0.41 5.55
CA ASP A 173 -9.45 0.79 5.54
C ASP A 173 -10.91 0.38 5.67
N ALA A 174 -11.44 0.45 6.90
CA ALA A 174 -12.80 0.05 7.19
C ALA A 174 -13.84 0.92 6.45
N SER A 175 -13.52 2.17 6.13
CA SER A 175 -14.45 3.06 5.41
C SER A 175 -14.70 2.59 3.98
N ASN A 176 -13.71 1.98 3.35
CA ASN A 176 -13.84 1.46 1.99
C ASN A 176 -14.71 0.18 1.88
N PHE A 177 -15.03 -0.47 3.01
CA PHE A 177 -16.02 -1.56 3.04
C PHE A 177 -17.46 -1.06 3.16
N LEU A 178 -17.68 0.19 3.55
CA LEU A 178 -19.01 0.75 3.81
C LEU A 178 -19.62 1.41 2.55
N TYR A 179 -19.82 0.63 1.50
CA TYR A 179 -20.27 1.13 0.21
C TYR A 179 -21.74 0.87 -0.12
N SER A 180 -22.46 0.20 0.77
CA SER A 180 -23.89 -0.07 0.60
C SER A 180 -24.62 -0.02 1.94
N PRO A 181 -25.96 0.20 1.97
CA PRO A 181 -26.75 0.10 3.20
C PRO A 181 -26.60 -1.26 3.90
N LYS A 182 -26.45 -2.34 3.14
CA LYS A 182 -26.26 -3.68 3.67
C LYS A 182 -24.90 -3.79 4.40
N THR A 183 -23.81 -3.40 3.76
CA THR A 183 -22.49 -3.44 4.39
C THR A 183 -22.42 -2.57 5.63
N PHE A 184 -23.14 -1.43 5.64
CA PHE A 184 -23.22 -0.57 6.81
C PHE A 184 -23.89 -1.25 8.02
N ILE A 185 -24.90 -2.09 7.78
CA ILE A 185 -25.60 -2.86 8.83
C ILE A 185 -24.75 -4.03 9.29
N ASP A 186 -24.02 -4.68 8.39
CA ASP A 186 -23.25 -5.89 8.67
C ASP A 186 -21.96 -5.58 9.51
N TYR A 187 -21.57 -4.32 9.67
CA TYR A 187 -20.39 -3.87 10.43
C TYR A 187 -20.72 -3.27 11.82
N GLU A 188 -21.90 -3.54 12.35
CA GLU A 188 -22.18 -3.34 13.78
C GLU A 188 -21.55 -4.49 14.60
#